data_98848b87d6a0ff64152b9a310bce9e8b
#
_entry.id   98848b87d6a0ff64152b9a310bce9e8b
#
_cell.length_a   1.000
_cell.length_b   1.000
_cell.length_c   1.000
_cell.angle_alpha   90.00
_cell.angle_beta   90.00
_cell.angle_gamma   90.00
#
_symmetry.space_group_name_H-M   'P 1'
#
loop_
_entity.id
_entity.type
_entity.pdbx_description
1 polymer ?
#
loop_
_entity_poly.entity_id
_entity_poly.type
_entity_poly.pdbx_seq_one_letter_code
_entity_poly.pdbx_strand_id
1 'polypeptide(L)'
;MVSGLLIMRRGSKPLAKRRAANVWLASGVAMLTSGAWPTGAAAQKACDKPLYLTFDTGHMGTAPLIADILKRQGVKVTFFAANERTQQGDGSLGNYWAPWWKARAAEGHEFASHTYDHVYWRGDIKGVEPKFRIRPSSGAFEGREFTWDAKKYCQQLDYAAERLQDFTGKKTLPLFRAPGGKTSPRLLQVAKSCGYEHVGWAASGFLGDELPSEKFSNDSLFKKALRDIKTGDILVAHLGIWSRKDPWAPTVLEPLLVGLKEKGFCFATLREHPGYKDWIASQAK
;
A
#
# COMPACT_ATOMS: atom_id res chain seq x y z
N MET A 1 -36.40 39.22 35.25
CA MET A 1 -37.64 38.49 35.49
C MET A 1 -37.29 37.04 35.30
N VAL A 2 -36.93 36.37 36.34
CA VAL A 2 -37.68 35.57 37.31
C VAL A 2 -38.18 34.23 36.69
N SER A 3 -37.52 33.19 37.17
CA SER A 3 -38.04 31.89 37.66
C SER A 3 -38.58 30.92 36.64
N GLY A 4 -38.18 29.66 36.69
CA GLY A 4 -38.57 28.63 37.57
C GLY A 4 -37.93 27.26 37.34
N LEU A 5 -37.36 26.86 38.39
CA LEU A 5 -36.83 25.51 38.73
C LEU A 5 -38.01 24.54 38.96
N LEU A 6 -37.99 23.34 38.44
CA LEU A 6 -38.79 22.27 39.01
C LEU A 6 -38.02 20.95 39.06
N ILE A 7 -37.65 20.57 40.27
CA ILE A 7 -37.12 19.30 40.73
C ILE A 7 -38.29 18.37 41.01
N MET A 8 -38.32 17.15 40.50
CA MET A 8 -39.09 16.08 41.13
C MET A 8 -38.25 14.84 41.36
N ARG A 9 -38.13 14.55 42.62
CA ARG A 9 -37.55 13.32 43.22
C ARG A 9 -38.65 12.22 43.38
N ARG A 10 -38.17 11.03 43.49
CA ARG A 10 -38.64 9.85 44.27
C ARG A 10 -39.27 8.69 43.51
N GLY A 11 -38.72 7.51 43.88
CA GLY A 11 -39.42 6.24 43.81
C GLY A 11 -38.50 5.01 43.92
N SER A 12 -37.89 4.81 45.10
CA SER A 12 -37.27 3.56 45.49
C SER A 12 -38.34 2.58 45.97
N LYS A 13 -38.31 1.30 45.53
CA LYS A 13 -38.98 0.18 46.18
C LYS A 13 -38.14 -1.09 46.18
N PRO A 14 -38.36 -2.06 47.10
CA PRO A 14 -37.27 -2.78 47.72
C PRO A 14 -37.13 -4.27 47.28
N LEU A 15 -36.06 -4.86 47.81
CA LEU A 15 -35.67 -6.28 47.74
C LEU A 15 -36.81 -7.26 48.09
N ALA A 16 -36.93 -8.32 47.31
CA ALA A 16 -37.58 -9.57 47.74
C ALA A 16 -36.56 -10.71 47.78
N LYS A 17 -36.22 -11.13 48.98
CA LYS A 17 -35.52 -12.39 49.29
C LYS A 17 -36.44 -13.55 48.95
N ARG A 18 -35.98 -14.53 48.18
CA ARG A 18 -36.57 -15.87 48.16
C ARG A 18 -35.51 -16.96 48.29
N ARG A 19 -35.88 -17.86 49.13
CA ARG A 19 -35.19 -18.95 49.81
C ARG A 19 -34.61 -20.01 48.89
N ALA A 20 -33.52 -20.60 49.38
CA ALA A 20 -32.89 -21.81 48.88
C ALA A 20 -33.84 -23.02 48.93
N ALA A 21 -33.81 -23.82 47.90
CA ALA A 21 -34.27 -25.20 47.93
C ALA A 21 -33.13 -26.09 47.44
N ASN A 22 -32.60 -26.87 48.37
CA ASN A 22 -31.66 -27.96 48.09
C ASN A 22 -32.40 -29.10 47.38
N VAL A 23 -31.90 -29.57 46.26
CA VAL A 23 -32.25 -30.88 45.73
C VAL A 23 -30.94 -31.60 45.36
N TRP A 24 -30.88 -32.79 45.87
CA TRP A 24 -29.75 -33.72 45.89
C TRP A 24 -29.51 -34.42 44.53
N LEU A 25 -28.26 -34.53 44.18
CA LEU A 25 -27.47 -35.60 43.55
C LEU A 25 -28.16 -36.62 42.63
N ALA A 26 -27.70 -36.62 41.39
CA ALA A 26 -27.45 -37.86 40.65
C ALA A 26 -26.13 -37.71 39.90
N SER A 27 -25.10 -38.45 40.30
CA SER A 27 -23.78 -38.54 39.67
C SER A 27 -23.89 -39.33 38.38
N GLY A 28 -23.97 -38.61 37.24
CA GLY A 28 -23.77 -39.19 35.92
C GLY A 28 -22.36 -38.87 35.44
N VAL A 29 -21.47 -39.87 35.43
CA VAL A 29 -20.15 -39.79 34.78
C VAL A 29 -20.38 -39.75 33.27
N ALA A 30 -20.42 -38.57 32.70
CA ALA A 30 -20.36 -38.40 31.25
C ALA A 30 -18.88 -38.46 30.82
N MET A 31 -18.48 -39.56 30.18
CA MET A 31 -17.21 -39.63 29.42
C MET A 31 -17.28 -38.61 28.30
N LEU A 32 -16.59 -37.51 28.50
CA LEU A 32 -16.29 -36.55 27.44
C LEU A 32 -15.24 -37.18 26.50
N THR A 33 -15.70 -37.79 25.42
CA THR A 33 -14.84 -38.07 24.27
C THR A 33 -14.45 -36.74 23.66
N SER A 34 -13.23 -36.29 23.96
CA SER A 34 -12.59 -35.16 23.28
C SER A 34 -12.36 -35.51 21.81
N GLY A 35 -13.37 -35.25 20.99
CA GLY A 35 -13.20 -35.26 19.56
C GLY A 35 -12.24 -34.13 19.18
N ALA A 36 -10.97 -34.47 18.93
CA ALA A 36 -10.03 -33.57 18.29
C ALA A 36 -10.54 -33.29 16.89
N TRP A 37 -11.11 -32.11 16.68
CA TRP A 37 -11.39 -31.63 15.35
C TRP A 37 -10.04 -31.39 14.68
N PRO A 38 -9.79 -31.97 13.51
CA PRO A 38 -8.57 -31.64 12.76
C PRO A 38 -8.70 -30.17 12.36
N THR A 39 -7.95 -29.31 13.02
CA THR A 39 -7.66 -27.96 12.50
C THR A 39 -6.73 -28.14 11.32
N GLY A 40 -7.28 -28.59 10.21
CA GLY A 40 -6.62 -28.59 8.93
C GLY A 40 -6.45 -27.11 8.50
N ALA A 41 -5.41 -26.44 9.00
CA ALA A 41 -4.88 -25.32 8.29
C ALA A 41 -4.49 -25.85 6.90
N ALA A 42 -5.34 -25.59 5.90
CA ALA A 42 -4.99 -25.90 4.52
C ALA A 42 -3.65 -25.23 4.26
N ALA A 43 -2.60 -26.01 4.11
CA ALA A 43 -1.28 -25.51 3.77
C ALA A 43 -1.46 -24.68 2.51
N GLN A 44 -1.24 -23.38 2.62
CA GLN A 44 -1.36 -22.45 1.51
C GLN A 44 -0.38 -22.96 0.46
N LYS A 45 -0.91 -23.41 -0.69
CA LYS A 45 -0.09 -23.99 -1.77
C LYS A 45 1.05 -23.01 -2.06
N ALA A 46 2.29 -23.52 -2.00
CA ALA A 46 3.45 -22.71 -2.30
C ALA A 46 3.27 -22.03 -3.65
N CYS A 47 3.61 -20.74 -3.69
CA CYS A 47 3.46 -19.94 -4.91
C CYS A 47 4.66 -20.20 -5.83
N ASP A 48 4.49 -21.03 -6.84
CA ASP A 48 5.57 -21.39 -7.78
C ASP A 48 5.81 -20.32 -8.86
N LYS A 49 4.84 -19.44 -9.10
CA LYS A 49 4.90 -18.36 -10.11
C LYS A 49 4.52 -17.00 -9.50
N PRO A 50 5.32 -16.49 -8.56
CA PRO A 50 5.00 -15.23 -7.91
C PRO A 50 5.09 -14.05 -8.86
N LEU A 51 4.15 -13.10 -8.70
CA LEU A 51 4.17 -11.75 -9.26
C LEU A 51 4.09 -10.74 -8.12
N TYR A 52 4.74 -9.60 -8.32
CA TYR A 52 4.81 -8.54 -7.32
C TYR A 52 4.12 -7.29 -7.86
N LEU A 53 2.80 -7.24 -7.67
CA LEU A 53 2.02 -6.08 -8.11
C LEU A 53 2.27 -4.89 -7.18
N THR A 54 2.58 -3.75 -7.76
CA THR A 54 2.83 -2.51 -7.05
C THR A 54 2.02 -1.37 -7.63
N PHE A 55 1.64 -0.43 -6.77
CA PHE A 55 0.99 0.81 -7.17
C PHE A 55 1.77 2.01 -6.65
N ASP A 56 2.06 2.93 -7.55
CA ASP A 56 2.51 4.26 -7.18
C ASP A 56 1.28 5.14 -6.93
N THR A 57 1.41 6.20 -6.13
CA THR A 57 0.35 7.19 -5.96
C THR A 57 -0.03 7.84 -7.29
N GLY A 58 -0.75 8.90 -7.26
CA GLY A 58 -1.28 9.70 -8.33
C GLY A 58 -2.41 10.52 -7.76
N HIS A 59 -3.43 10.85 -8.55
CA HIS A 59 -4.56 11.66 -8.08
C HIS A 59 -5.56 10.93 -7.15
N MET A 60 -5.32 9.65 -6.84
CA MET A 60 -6.10 8.79 -5.94
C MET A 60 -7.57 8.53 -6.35
N GLY A 61 -8.02 9.07 -7.46
CA GLY A 61 -9.43 8.95 -7.87
C GLY A 61 -9.90 7.52 -8.15
N THR A 62 -8.98 6.62 -8.49
CA THR A 62 -9.26 5.19 -8.69
C THR A 62 -8.89 4.32 -7.48
N ALA A 63 -8.30 4.90 -6.44
CA ALA A 63 -7.81 4.17 -5.28
C ALA A 63 -8.88 3.34 -4.55
N PRO A 64 -10.10 3.86 -4.29
CA PRO A 64 -11.15 3.06 -3.68
C PRO A 64 -11.54 1.83 -4.53
N LEU A 65 -11.67 2.03 -5.84
CA LEU A 65 -12.02 0.97 -6.78
C LEU A 65 -10.94 -0.11 -6.86
N ILE A 66 -9.66 0.31 -6.95
CA ILE A 66 -8.52 -0.61 -6.94
C ILE A 66 -8.52 -1.43 -5.65
N ALA A 67 -8.75 -0.78 -4.50
CA ALA A 67 -8.83 -1.46 -3.21
C ALA A 67 -9.90 -2.55 -3.17
N ASP A 68 -11.09 -2.25 -3.69
CA ASP A 68 -12.20 -3.22 -3.74
C ASP A 68 -11.85 -4.41 -4.65
N ILE A 69 -11.21 -4.17 -5.79
CA ILE A 69 -10.73 -5.22 -6.69
C ILE A 69 -9.69 -6.10 -5.98
N LEU A 70 -8.67 -5.49 -5.37
CA LEU A 70 -7.63 -6.24 -4.66
C LEU A 70 -8.21 -7.11 -3.54
N LYS A 71 -9.19 -6.57 -2.80
CA LYS A 71 -9.89 -7.30 -1.74
C LYS A 71 -10.69 -8.48 -2.29
N ARG A 72 -11.52 -8.27 -3.32
CA ARG A 72 -12.30 -9.36 -3.97
C ARG A 72 -11.40 -10.43 -4.54
N GLN A 73 -10.29 -10.02 -5.13
CA GLN A 73 -9.33 -10.94 -5.72
C GLN A 73 -8.35 -11.55 -4.69
N GLY A 74 -8.38 -11.16 -3.42
CA GLY A 74 -7.47 -11.65 -2.39
C GLY A 74 -5.99 -11.37 -2.69
N VAL A 75 -5.70 -10.27 -3.41
CA VAL A 75 -4.34 -9.90 -3.83
C VAL A 75 -3.75 -8.89 -2.86
N LYS A 76 -2.54 -9.17 -2.37
CA LYS A 76 -1.74 -8.22 -1.58
C LYS A 76 -0.71 -7.55 -2.47
N VAL A 77 -0.48 -6.27 -2.25
CA VAL A 77 0.41 -5.44 -3.06
C VAL A 77 1.33 -4.59 -2.19
N THR A 78 2.34 -3.99 -2.82
CA THR A 78 3.15 -2.94 -2.20
C THR A 78 2.80 -1.60 -2.85
N PHE A 79 2.46 -0.61 -2.04
CA PHE A 79 2.21 0.76 -2.47
C PHE A 79 3.46 1.62 -2.27
N PHE A 80 3.83 2.38 -3.30
CA PHE A 80 4.85 3.41 -3.23
C PHE A 80 4.16 4.77 -3.19
N ALA A 81 4.32 5.51 -2.09
CA ALA A 81 3.55 6.71 -1.89
C ALA A 81 4.40 7.99 -1.89
N ALA A 82 3.93 8.98 -2.63
CA ALA A 82 4.30 10.38 -2.61
C ALA A 82 3.08 11.21 -2.20
N ASN A 83 3.26 12.47 -1.82
CA ASN A 83 2.16 13.38 -1.50
C ASN A 83 1.68 14.17 -2.72
N GLU A 84 1.15 13.47 -3.70
CA GLU A 84 0.67 14.05 -4.94
C GLU A 84 -0.70 14.72 -4.77
N ARG A 85 -0.97 15.73 -5.60
CA ARG A 85 -2.26 16.41 -5.62
C ARG A 85 -3.41 15.47 -5.95
N THR A 86 -4.49 15.56 -5.19
CA THR A 86 -5.70 14.77 -5.39
C THR A 86 -6.91 15.65 -5.78
N GLN A 87 -7.99 15.04 -6.21
CA GLN A 87 -9.24 15.74 -6.51
C GLN A 87 -9.91 16.33 -5.27
N GLN A 88 -9.60 15.82 -4.08
CA GLN A 88 -10.15 16.25 -2.80
C GLN A 88 -9.46 17.51 -2.24
N GLY A 89 -8.47 18.05 -2.94
CA GLY A 89 -7.74 19.27 -2.53
C GLY A 89 -6.67 19.02 -1.47
N ASP A 90 -6.60 17.83 -0.89
CA ASP A 90 -5.51 17.38 -0.02
C ASP A 90 -4.57 16.47 -0.81
N GLY A 91 -3.32 16.32 -0.36
CA GLY A 91 -2.39 15.40 -1.02
C GLY A 91 -2.74 13.92 -0.76
N SER A 92 -2.20 13.03 -1.56
CA SER A 92 -2.39 11.57 -1.41
C SER A 92 -1.86 11.03 -0.07
N LEU A 93 -0.92 11.73 0.57
CA LEU A 93 -0.49 11.53 1.96
C LEU A 93 -1.08 12.60 2.91
N GLY A 94 -2.16 13.26 2.52
CA GLY A 94 -2.92 14.18 3.34
C GLY A 94 -3.88 13.47 4.29
N ASN A 95 -4.46 14.22 5.22
CA ASN A 95 -5.33 13.66 6.26
C ASN A 95 -6.63 13.05 5.71
N TYR A 96 -7.12 13.56 4.58
CA TYR A 96 -8.30 13.00 3.90
C TYR A 96 -8.10 11.50 3.58
N TRP A 97 -6.89 11.12 3.17
CA TRP A 97 -6.58 9.75 2.75
C TRP A 97 -6.10 8.84 3.90
N ALA A 98 -5.88 9.36 5.11
CA ALA A 98 -5.43 8.58 6.26
C ALA A 98 -6.29 7.33 6.55
N PRO A 99 -7.65 7.40 6.53
CA PRO A 99 -8.49 6.22 6.73
C PRO A 99 -8.31 5.17 5.65
N TRP A 100 -8.09 5.59 4.41
CA TRP A 100 -7.85 4.69 3.29
C TRP A 100 -6.53 3.91 3.48
N TRP A 101 -5.44 4.59 3.80
CA TRP A 101 -4.14 3.96 4.08
C TRP A 101 -4.21 3.00 5.27
N LYS A 102 -4.89 3.40 6.34
CA LYS A 102 -5.11 2.55 7.52
C LYS A 102 -5.85 1.26 7.17
N ALA A 103 -6.88 1.36 6.34
CA ALA A 103 -7.61 0.19 5.86
C ALA A 103 -6.74 -0.75 5.02
N ARG A 104 -5.91 -0.20 4.12
CA ARG A 104 -4.96 -1.02 3.33
C ARG A 104 -3.95 -1.75 4.22
N ALA A 105 -3.46 -1.10 5.27
CA ALA A 105 -2.58 -1.73 6.26
C ALA A 105 -3.27 -2.89 6.99
N ALA A 106 -4.53 -2.71 7.40
CA ALA A 106 -5.32 -3.75 8.05
C ALA A 106 -5.58 -4.95 7.12
N GLU A 107 -5.69 -4.71 5.82
CA GLU A 107 -5.84 -5.75 4.80
C GLU A 107 -4.54 -6.49 4.49
N GLY A 108 -3.39 -6.06 5.04
CA GLY A 108 -2.10 -6.74 4.88
C GLY A 108 -1.31 -6.31 3.65
N HIS A 109 -1.61 -5.14 3.08
CA HIS A 109 -0.75 -4.51 2.10
C HIS A 109 0.50 -3.93 2.75
N GLU A 110 1.56 -3.74 1.93
CA GLU A 110 2.82 -3.15 2.34
C GLU A 110 3.01 -1.76 1.72
N PHE A 111 3.88 -0.96 2.33
CA PHE A 111 4.08 0.44 1.94
C PHE A 111 5.56 0.76 1.82
N ALA A 112 5.90 1.66 0.89
CA ALA A 112 7.25 2.14 0.64
C ALA A 112 7.24 3.60 0.17
N SER A 113 8.39 4.25 0.16
CA SER A 113 8.52 5.66 -0.23
C SER A 113 8.56 5.84 -1.75
N HIS A 114 7.87 6.89 -2.24
CA HIS A 114 7.99 7.38 -3.62
C HIS A 114 8.56 8.80 -3.68
N THR A 115 9.32 9.21 -2.66
CA THR A 115 9.70 10.58 -2.28
C THR A 115 8.47 11.44 -1.96
N TYR A 116 8.54 12.28 -0.93
CA TYR A 116 7.34 12.97 -0.43
C TYR A 116 6.72 13.90 -1.48
N ASP A 117 7.53 14.77 -2.10
CA ASP A 117 7.06 15.74 -3.12
C ASP A 117 7.13 15.17 -4.54
N HIS A 118 7.15 13.83 -4.71
CA HIS A 118 7.28 13.16 -6.01
C HIS A 118 8.43 13.74 -6.85
N VAL A 119 9.66 13.56 -6.35
CA VAL A 119 10.85 14.30 -6.80
C VAL A 119 11.54 13.60 -7.96
N TYR A 120 11.45 14.16 -9.15
CA TYR A 120 12.21 13.70 -10.31
C TYR A 120 13.70 14.04 -10.20
N TRP A 121 14.56 13.03 -10.28
CA TRP A 121 15.97 13.21 -10.55
C TRP A 121 16.19 13.69 -11.98
N ARG A 122 17.01 14.74 -12.14
CA ARG A 122 17.29 15.39 -13.45
C ARG A 122 18.76 15.30 -13.84
N GLY A 123 19.64 14.91 -12.91
CA GLY A 123 21.06 14.71 -13.16
C GLY A 123 21.92 14.87 -11.92
N ASP A 124 23.09 14.27 -11.95
CA ASP A 124 24.12 14.45 -10.93
C ASP A 124 24.87 15.75 -11.13
N ILE A 125 25.21 16.44 -10.05
CA ILE A 125 26.12 17.57 -10.06
C ILE A 125 27.55 17.05 -9.84
N LYS A 126 28.49 17.53 -10.66
CA LYS A 126 29.91 17.18 -10.51
C LYS A 126 30.45 17.70 -9.17
N GLY A 127 31.32 16.95 -8.56
CA GLY A 127 31.96 17.29 -7.28
C GLY A 127 32.09 16.07 -6.35
N VAL A 128 32.83 16.22 -5.25
CA VAL A 128 33.06 15.16 -4.25
C VAL A 128 31.74 14.87 -3.51
N GLU A 129 31.11 15.90 -2.97
CA GLU A 129 29.84 15.77 -2.24
C GLU A 129 28.68 15.43 -3.19
N PRO A 130 27.83 14.44 -2.86
CA PRO A 130 26.68 14.09 -3.65
C PRO A 130 25.66 15.24 -3.69
N LYS A 131 25.43 15.79 -4.89
CA LYS A 131 24.38 16.77 -5.17
C LYS A 131 23.67 16.41 -6.46
N PHE A 132 22.37 16.70 -6.51
CA PHE A 132 21.51 16.32 -7.61
C PHE A 132 20.67 17.49 -8.09
N ARG A 133 20.55 17.64 -9.40
CA ARG A 133 19.46 18.44 -9.97
C ARG A 133 18.17 17.64 -9.83
N ILE A 134 17.16 18.24 -9.25
CA ILE A 134 15.88 17.61 -8.99
C ILE A 134 14.74 18.57 -9.34
N ARG A 135 13.57 17.99 -9.58
CA ARG A 135 12.35 18.74 -9.85
C ARG A 135 11.17 18.04 -9.18
N PRO A 136 10.64 18.57 -8.07
CA PRO A 136 9.40 18.08 -7.48
C PRO A 136 8.23 18.27 -8.45
N SER A 137 7.31 17.32 -8.53
CA SER A 137 6.08 17.44 -9.32
C SER A 137 4.84 17.62 -8.44
N SER A 138 5.04 17.76 -7.13
CA SER A 138 3.99 18.11 -6.17
C SER A 138 4.55 18.92 -5.02
N GLY A 139 3.65 19.41 -4.15
CA GLY A 139 4.01 20.25 -3.01
C GLY A 139 4.27 21.71 -3.34
N ALA A 140 4.78 22.46 -2.35
CA ALA A 140 5.01 23.91 -2.47
C ALA A 140 6.05 24.30 -3.54
N PHE A 141 6.85 23.34 -3.99
CA PHE A 141 7.94 23.57 -4.94
C PHE A 141 7.69 22.93 -6.31
N GLU A 142 6.45 22.52 -6.57
CA GLU A 142 6.05 21.88 -7.83
C GLU A 142 6.57 22.62 -9.06
N GLY A 143 7.16 21.85 -9.98
CA GLY A 143 7.60 22.31 -11.28
C GLY A 143 8.91 23.09 -11.30
N ARG A 144 9.50 23.48 -10.15
CA ARG A 144 10.75 24.21 -10.05
C ARG A 144 11.95 23.26 -9.96
N GLU A 145 13.08 23.66 -10.53
CA GLU A 145 14.33 22.91 -10.41
C GLU A 145 15.18 23.41 -9.24
N PHE A 146 15.82 22.46 -8.56
CA PHE A 146 16.71 22.72 -7.42
C PHE A 146 17.97 21.87 -7.52
N THR A 147 18.99 22.31 -6.79
CA THR A 147 20.13 21.47 -6.46
C THR A 147 20.00 21.05 -4.99
N TRP A 148 19.85 19.76 -4.75
CA TRP A 148 19.80 19.20 -3.41
C TRP A 148 21.01 18.32 -3.12
N ASP A 149 21.44 18.33 -1.87
CA ASP A 149 22.43 17.41 -1.35
C ASP A 149 21.80 16.06 -0.97
N ALA A 150 22.65 15.13 -0.55
CA ALA A 150 22.24 13.81 -0.10
C ALA A 150 21.23 13.88 1.05
N LYS A 151 21.48 14.74 2.06
CA LYS A 151 20.61 14.90 3.23
C LYS A 151 19.18 15.31 2.83
N LYS A 152 19.06 16.29 1.94
CA LYS A 152 17.76 16.77 1.48
C LYS A 152 17.00 15.71 0.68
N TYR A 153 17.70 14.91 -0.13
CA TYR A 153 17.07 13.80 -0.84
C TYR A 153 16.58 12.71 0.12
N CYS A 154 17.39 12.34 1.12
CA CYS A 154 17.00 11.37 2.15
C CYS A 154 15.77 11.83 2.94
N GLN A 155 15.69 13.10 3.31
CA GLN A 155 14.51 13.66 3.98
C GLN A 155 13.21 13.46 3.18
N GLN A 156 13.28 13.49 1.86
CA GLN A 156 12.11 13.22 1.02
C GLN A 156 11.66 11.76 1.08
N LEU A 157 12.61 10.84 1.25
CA LEU A 157 12.31 9.41 1.47
C LEU A 157 11.67 9.20 2.84
N ASP A 158 12.27 9.80 3.86
CA ASP A 158 11.83 9.68 5.25
C ASP A 158 10.43 10.27 5.46
N TYR A 159 10.15 11.47 4.95
CA TYR A 159 8.85 12.13 5.12
C TYR A 159 7.69 11.29 4.55
N ALA A 160 7.87 10.67 3.40
CA ALA A 160 6.83 9.78 2.87
C ALA A 160 6.64 8.54 3.75
N ALA A 161 7.74 7.94 4.23
CA ALA A 161 7.71 6.77 5.09
C ALA A 161 7.08 7.07 6.46
N GLU A 162 7.47 8.17 7.10
CA GLU A 162 6.93 8.64 8.38
C GLU A 162 5.43 8.91 8.27
N ARG A 163 5.01 9.60 7.21
CA ARG A 163 3.60 9.91 7.00
C ARG A 163 2.74 8.66 6.82
N LEU A 164 3.23 7.66 6.08
CA LEU A 164 2.57 6.37 5.97
C LEU A 164 2.52 5.63 7.31
N GLN A 165 3.61 5.68 8.09
CA GLN A 165 3.64 5.07 9.42
C GLN A 165 2.65 5.74 10.37
N ASP A 166 2.51 7.07 10.34
CA ASP A 166 1.52 7.81 11.13
C ASP A 166 0.10 7.34 10.84
N PHE A 167 -0.23 7.13 9.56
CA PHE A 167 -1.56 6.71 9.14
C PHE A 167 -1.84 5.23 9.43
N THR A 168 -0.85 4.38 9.23
CA THR A 168 -1.03 2.93 9.23
C THR A 168 -0.68 2.28 10.56
N GLY A 169 0.12 2.94 11.39
CA GLY A 169 0.72 2.38 12.60
C GLY A 169 1.76 1.31 12.32
N LYS A 170 2.17 1.12 11.05
CA LYS A 170 3.15 0.12 10.62
C LYS A 170 4.37 0.80 10.01
N LYS A 171 5.58 0.32 10.38
CA LYS A 171 6.81 0.72 9.71
C LYS A 171 6.74 0.34 8.23
N THR A 172 7.09 1.26 7.34
CA THR A 172 7.17 0.99 5.90
C THR A 172 8.31 0.04 5.58
N LEU A 173 8.27 -0.58 4.41
CA LEU A 173 9.43 -1.29 3.90
C LEU A 173 10.58 -0.30 3.67
N PRO A 174 11.83 -0.67 3.96
CA PRO A 174 13.02 0.13 3.68
C PRO A 174 13.34 0.16 2.17
N LEU A 175 12.34 0.48 1.40
CA LEU A 175 12.35 0.50 -0.06
C LEU A 175 11.85 1.84 -0.56
N PHE A 176 12.33 2.24 -1.75
CA PHE A 176 11.78 3.39 -2.45
C PHE A 176 11.71 3.14 -3.96
N ARG A 177 10.84 3.86 -4.62
CA ARG A 177 10.82 3.97 -6.09
C ARG A 177 11.10 5.41 -6.48
N ALA A 178 12.05 5.60 -7.40
CA ALA A 178 12.32 6.93 -7.92
C ALA A 178 11.22 7.35 -8.90
N PRO A 179 10.63 8.56 -8.78
CA PRO A 179 9.65 9.07 -9.71
C PRO A 179 10.08 8.97 -11.17
N GLY A 180 9.21 8.40 -12.03
CA GLY A 180 9.49 8.11 -13.42
C GLY A 180 10.61 7.10 -13.67
N GLY A 181 11.03 6.35 -12.65
CA GLY A 181 12.09 5.35 -12.74
C GLY A 181 13.50 5.92 -13.03
N LYS A 182 13.68 7.24 -12.95
CA LYS A 182 14.94 7.90 -13.32
C LYS A 182 15.91 7.95 -12.14
N THR A 183 17.09 7.35 -12.31
CA THR A 183 18.10 7.21 -11.28
C THR A 183 19.51 7.41 -11.84
N SER A 184 20.49 7.50 -10.95
CA SER A 184 21.92 7.31 -11.24
C SER A 184 22.54 6.40 -10.19
N PRO A 185 23.69 5.77 -10.47
CA PRO A 185 24.41 4.99 -9.45
C PRO A 185 24.70 5.80 -8.18
N ARG A 186 24.99 7.10 -8.33
CA ARG A 186 25.27 8.00 -7.22
C ARG A 186 24.02 8.28 -6.36
N LEU A 187 22.87 8.49 -7.01
CA LEU A 187 21.59 8.65 -6.31
C LEU A 187 21.22 7.39 -5.54
N LEU A 188 21.37 6.23 -6.17
CA LEU A 188 21.06 4.94 -5.53
C LEU A 188 21.97 4.67 -4.34
N GLN A 189 23.26 5.00 -4.45
CA GLN A 189 24.19 4.89 -3.32
C GLN A 189 23.78 5.78 -2.15
N VAL A 190 23.37 7.02 -2.41
CA VAL A 190 22.85 7.95 -1.39
C VAL A 190 21.60 7.38 -0.75
N ALA A 191 20.60 6.95 -1.53
CA ALA A 191 19.38 6.37 -0.97
C ALA A 191 19.67 5.14 -0.09
N LYS A 192 20.58 4.29 -0.53
CA LYS A 192 21.04 3.11 0.25
C LYS A 192 21.69 3.50 1.56
N SER A 193 22.52 4.56 1.57
CA SER A 193 23.14 5.07 2.82
C SER A 193 22.10 5.65 3.80
N CYS A 194 20.92 6.02 3.33
CA CYS A 194 19.78 6.45 4.15
C CYS A 194 18.85 5.29 4.56
N GLY A 195 19.19 4.05 4.21
CA GLY A 195 18.41 2.87 4.56
C GLY A 195 17.34 2.47 3.54
N TYR A 196 17.42 2.97 2.29
CA TYR A 196 16.43 2.65 1.26
C TYR A 196 17.06 1.95 0.05
N GLU A 197 16.56 0.78 -0.31
CA GLU A 197 16.89 0.10 -1.56
C GLU A 197 15.88 0.47 -2.64
N HIS A 198 16.37 0.70 -3.88
CA HIS A 198 15.53 1.11 -5.00
C HIS A 198 14.79 -0.07 -5.62
N VAL A 199 13.51 0.15 -5.96
CA VAL A 199 12.68 -0.83 -6.66
C VAL A 199 12.23 -0.26 -8.00
N GLY A 200 12.69 -0.88 -9.07
CA GLY A 200 12.15 -0.68 -10.42
C GLY A 200 10.97 -1.59 -10.72
N TRP A 201 10.75 -1.83 -12.00
CA TRP A 201 9.75 -2.80 -12.50
C TRP A 201 10.32 -3.55 -13.70
N ALA A 202 9.75 -4.71 -14.01
CA ALA A 202 10.11 -5.46 -15.20
C ALA A 202 9.62 -4.74 -16.47
N ALA A 203 10.31 -4.89 -17.59
CA ALA A 203 9.87 -4.30 -18.86
C ALA A 203 8.46 -4.79 -19.25
N SER A 204 8.14 -6.07 -18.99
CA SER A 204 6.82 -6.67 -19.12
C SER A 204 5.83 -6.21 -18.05
N GLY A 205 6.33 -5.74 -16.92
CA GLY A 205 5.57 -5.31 -15.76
C GLY A 205 5.08 -3.85 -15.80
N PHE A 206 5.49 -3.07 -16.79
CA PHE A 206 4.92 -1.75 -17.04
C PHE A 206 3.52 -1.90 -17.63
N LEU A 207 2.48 -1.70 -16.81
CA LEU A 207 1.09 -1.98 -17.18
C LEU A 207 0.47 -0.91 -18.09
N GLY A 208 1.13 0.24 -18.23
CA GLY A 208 0.79 1.27 -19.21
C GLY A 208 -0.42 2.13 -18.86
N ASP A 209 -0.89 2.10 -17.62
CA ASP A 209 -2.04 2.87 -17.14
C ASP A 209 -1.84 4.40 -17.22
N GLU A 210 -0.60 4.87 -17.37
CA GLU A 210 -0.26 6.28 -17.58
C GLU A 210 -0.14 6.68 -19.07
N LEU A 211 -0.22 5.71 -19.99
CA LEU A 211 -0.12 5.99 -21.42
C LEU A 211 -1.41 6.61 -21.99
N PRO A 212 -1.31 7.52 -22.98
CA PRO A 212 -2.50 8.13 -23.58
C PRO A 212 -3.47 7.11 -24.16
N SER A 213 -4.75 7.19 -23.78
CA SER A 213 -5.81 6.25 -24.18
C SER A 213 -5.99 6.18 -25.69
N GLU A 214 -5.80 7.29 -26.38
CA GLU A 214 -5.97 7.41 -27.84
C GLU A 214 -4.95 6.55 -28.62
N LYS A 215 -3.78 6.29 -28.02
CA LYS A 215 -2.73 5.47 -28.64
C LYS A 215 -2.61 4.08 -28.05
N PHE A 216 -3.02 3.93 -26.80
CA PHE A 216 -2.86 2.70 -26.02
C PHE A 216 -4.21 2.36 -25.36
N SER A 217 -5.07 1.67 -26.10
CA SER A 217 -6.39 1.25 -25.58
C SER A 217 -6.24 0.27 -24.42
N ASN A 218 -7.23 0.26 -23.54
CA ASN A 218 -7.29 -0.71 -22.43
C ASN A 218 -7.18 -2.15 -22.92
N ASP A 219 -7.82 -2.50 -24.04
CA ASP A 219 -7.73 -3.84 -24.65
C ASP A 219 -6.29 -4.20 -25.07
N SER A 220 -5.59 -3.26 -25.72
CA SER A 220 -4.20 -3.48 -26.11
C SER A 220 -3.25 -3.65 -24.94
N LEU A 221 -3.43 -2.86 -23.87
CA LEU A 221 -2.64 -2.97 -22.64
C LEU A 221 -2.92 -4.30 -21.92
N PHE A 222 -4.19 -4.70 -21.81
CA PHE A 222 -4.58 -5.98 -21.23
C PHE A 222 -3.94 -7.16 -21.98
N LYS A 223 -4.11 -7.23 -23.31
CA LYS A 223 -3.55 -8.30 -24.14
C LYS A 223 -2.02 -8.37 -24.04
N LYS A 224 -1.35 -7.21 -24.07
CA LYS A 224 0.09 -7.12 -23.90
C LYS A 224 0.53 -7.67 -22.53
N ALA A 225 -0.07 -7.19 -21.46
CA ALA A 225 0.27 -7.61 -20.10
C ALA A 225 0.08 -9.13 -19.94
N LEU A 226 -1.07 -9.65 -20.38
CA LEU A 226 -1.40 -11.08 -20.25
C LEU A 226 -0.45 -11.98 -21.07
N ARG A 227 0.12 -11.48 -22.17
CA ARG A 227 1.08 -12.20 -23.02
C ARG A 227 2.50 -12.16 -22.47
N ASP A 228 2.95 -10.99 -21.98
CA ASP A 228 4.38 -10.70 -21.79
C ASP A 228 4.85 -10.90 -20.34
N ILE A 229 3.95 -10.85 -19.35
CA ILE A 229 4.28 -11.00 -17.92
C ILE A 229 4.84 -12.40 -17.63
N LYS A 230 5.92 -12.43 -16.84
CA LYS A 230 6.65 -13.64 -16.46
C LYS A 230 6.74 -13.77 -14.93
N THR A 231 7.00 -14.99 -14.49
CA THR A 231 7.26 -15.30 -13.07
C THR A 231 8.39 -14.42 -12.52
N GLY A 232 8.17 -13.83 -11.36
CA GLY A 232 9.12 -12.95 -10.70
C GLY A 232 9.02 -11.50 -11.10
N ASP A 233 8.18 -11.14 -12.07
CA ASP A 233 8.03 -9.75 -12.52
C ASP A 233 7.46 -8.85 -11.42
N ILE A 234 8.06 -7.67 -11.28
CA ILE A 234 7.49 -6.55 -10.54
C ILE A 234 6.63 -5.74 -11.51
N LEU A 235 5.34 -5.62 -11.18
CA LEU A 235 4.35 -4.91 -11.98
C LEU A 235 4.10 -3.53 -11.39
N VAL A 236 3.93 -2.51 -12.24
CA VAL A 236 3.62 -1.14 -11.82
C VAL A 236 2.37 -0.59 -12.50
N ALA A 237 1.50 -0.02 -11.68
CA ALA A 237 0.37 0.83 -12.06
C ALA A 237 0.20 1.95 -11.02
N HIS A 238 -0.79 2.82 -11.20
CA HIS A 238 -0.98 4.00 -10.36
C HIS A 238 -2.39 4.06 -9.75
N LEU A 239 -2.52 4.78 -8.67
CA LEU A 239 -3.81 5.05 -8.00
C LEU A 239 -4.61 6.18 -8.67
N GLY A 240 -4.44 6.29 -9.99
CA GLY A 240 -5.09 7.25 -10.86
C GLY A 240 -4.13 8.25 -11.51
N ILE A 241 -4.28 8.47 -12.80
CA ILE A 241 -3.42 9.34 -13.63
C ILE A 241 -4.25 10.42 -14.31
N TRP A 242 -3.82 11.69 -14.16
CA TRP A 242 -4.55 12.84 -14.69
C TRP A 242 -4.65 12.87 -16.22
N SER A 243 -3.63 12.38 -16.91
CA SER A 243 -3.56 12.43 -18.37
C SER A 243 -4.38 11.36 -19.09
N ARG A 244 -4.80 10.29 -18.38
CA ARG A 244 -5.56 9.20 -18.99
C ARG A 244 -7.05 9.47 -18.93
N LYS A 245 -7.68 9.59 -20.12
CA LYS A 245 -9.13 9.87 -20.26
C LYS A 245 -10.01 8.63 -20.07
N ASP A 246 -9.52 7.46 -20.52
CA ASP A 246 -10.20 6.17 -20.36
C ASP A 246 -9.56 5.42 -19.18
N PRO A 247 -10.21 5.35 -18.00
CA PRO A 247 -9.62 4.78 -16.81
C PRO A 247 -9.20 3.33 -17.04
N TRP A 248 -7.93 3.05 -16.69
CA TRP A 248 -7.37 1.70 -16.78
C TRP A 248 -8.02 0.74 -15.78
N ALA A 249 -8.25 1.16 -14.54
CA ALA A 249 -9.02 0.42 -13.56
C ALA A 249 -10.48 0.94 -13.57
N PRO A 250 -11.51 0.06 -13.60
CA PRO A 250 -11.49 -1.39 -13.41
C PRO A 250 -11.25 -2.20 -14.69
N THR A 251 -11.36 -1.58 -15.85
CA THR A 251 -11.47 -2.25 -17.16
C THR A 251 -10.36 -3.25 -17.43
N VAL A 252 -9.12 -2.94 -17.00
CA VAL A 252 -7.95 -3.81 -17.20
C VAL A 252 -7.58 -4.57 -15.92
N LEU A 253 -7.57 -3.92 -14.76
CA LEU A 253 -7.00 -4.50 -13.55
C LEU A 253 -7.65 -5.83 -13.17
N GLU A 254 -8.97 -5.86 -13.01
CA GLU A 254 -9.63 -7.08 -12.52
C GLU A 254 -9.54 -8.24 -13.51
N PRO A 255 -9.85 -8.06 -14.82
CA PRO A 255 -9.62 -9.12 -15.80
C PRO A 255 -8.17 -9.59 -15.88
N LEU A 256 -7.20 -8.68 -15.71
CA LEU A 256 -5.78 -9.04 -15.71
C LEU A 256 -5.43 -9.93 -14.52
N LEU A 257 -5.89 -9.59 -13.32
CA LEU A 257 -5.66 -10.41 -12.12
C LEU A 257 -6.26 -11.81 -12.29
N VAL A 258 -7.49 -11.90 -12.83
CA VAL A 258 -8.15 -13.18 -13.11
C VAL A 258 -7.34 -13.98 -14.13
N GLY A 259 -7.04 -13.41 -15.29
CA GLY A 259 -6.32 -14.12 -16.36
C GLY A 259 -4.90 -14.53 -15.97
N LEU A 260 -4.20 -13.76 -15.13
CA LEU A 260 -2.90 -14.15 -14.59
C LEU A 260 -3.03 -15.33 -13.62
N LYS A 261 -4.05 -15.35 -12.75
CA LYS A 261 -4.32 -16.50 -11.87
C LYS A 261 -4.68 -17.76 -12.64
N GLU A 262 -5.48 -17.65 -13.69
CA GLU A 262 -5.81 -18.77 -14.60
C GLU A 262 -4.57 -19.36 -15.26
N LYS A 263 -3.53 -18.54 -15.52
CA LYS A 263 -2.22 -18.99 -15.99
C LYS A 263 -1.33 -19.57 -14.88
N GLY A 264 -1.85 -19.66 -13.65
CA GLY A 264 -1.16 -20.25 -12.50
C GLY A 264 -0.23 -19.27 -11.77
N PHE A 265 -0.30 -17.97 -12.07
CA PHE A 265 0.41 -16.96 -11.29
C PHE A 265 -0.27 -16.73 -9.94
N CYS A 266 0.51 -16.32 -8.95
CA CYS A 266 0.08 -15.89 -7.63
C CYS A 266 0.73 -14.54 -7.29
N PHE A 267 0.16 -13.82 -6.35
CA PHE A 267 0.62 -12.48 -6.01
C PHE A 267 1.19 -12.44 -4.59
N ALA A 268 2.36 -11.82 -4.46
CA ALA A 268 3.04 -11.60 -3.20
C ALA A 268 3.47 -10.13 -3.06
N THR A 269 3.82 -9.69 -1.85
CA THR A 269 4.38 -8.37 -1.62
C THR A 269 5.89 -8.37 -1.83
N LEU A 270 6.48 -7.17 -1.97
CA LEU A 270 7.94 -7.06 -2.11
C LEU A 270 8.72 -7.57 -0.89
N ARG A 271 8.06 -7.76 0.26
CA ARG A 271 8.66 -8.41 1.43
C ARG A 271 9.16 -9.83 1.11
N GLU A 272 8.48 -10.49 0.19
CA GLU A 272 8.78 -11.87 -0.22
C GLU A 272 9.68 -11.95 -1.45
N HIS A 273 9.94 -10.79 -2.10
CA HIS A 273 10.71 -10.78 -3.35
C HIS A 273 12.19 -11.16 -3.10
N PRO A 274 12.74 -12.16 -3.85
CA PRO A 274 14.11 -12.66 -3.61
C PRO A 274 15.19 -11.57 -3.60
N GLY A 275 15.04 -10.54 -4.44
CA GLY A 275 16.00 -9.44 -4.54
C GLY A 275 15.94 -8.43 -3.39
N TYR A 276 14.88 -8.44 -2.56
CA TYR A 276 14.69 -7.42 -1.51
C TYR A 276 14.53 -7.99 -0.10
N LYS A 277 14.11 -9.25 0.05
CA LYS A 277 13.80 -9.86 1.35
C LYS A 277 14.95 -9.77 2.35
N ASP A 278 16.19 -10.01 1.90
CA ASP A 278 17.36 -10.00 2.76
C ASP A 278 17.73 -8.56 3.20
N TRP A 279 17.60 -7.59 2.30
CA TRP A 279 17.73 -6.18 2.63
C TRP A 279 16.66 -5.76 3.65
N ILE A 280 15.42 -6.07 3.40
CA ILE A 280 14.30 -5.75 4.32
C ILE A 280 14.56 -6.36 5.70
N ALA A 281 14.99 -7.61 5.77
CA ALA A 281 15.32 -8.27 7.03
C ALA A 281 16.51 -7.60 7.75
N SER A 282 17.52 -7.14 7.03
CA SER A 282 18.69 -6.45 7.59
C SER A 282 18.35 -5.09 8.23
N GLN A 283 17.30 -4.41 7.74
CA GLN A 283 16.84 -3.10 8.24
C GLN A 283 15.76 -3.21 9.33
N ALA A 284 15.36 -4.41 9.69
CA ALA A 284 14.34 -4.66 10.72
C ALA A 284 14.87 -4.65 12.16
N LYS A 285 16.20 -4.43 12.33
CA LYS A 285 16.88 -4.43 13.63
C LYS A 285 16.71 -3.12 14.39
#